data_517f1083959e545f08f8bb3f5d508c76
#
_entry.id   517f1083959e545f08f8bb3f5d508c76
#
_cell.length_a   1.000
_cell.length_b   1.000
_cell.length_c   1.000
_cell.angle_alpha   90.00
_cell.angle_beta   90.00
_cell.angle_gamma   90.00
#
_symmetry.space_group_name_H-M   'P 1'
#
loop_
_entity.id
_entity.type
_entity.pdbx_description
1 polymer ?
#
loop_
_entity_poly.entity_id
_entity_poly.type
_entity_poly.pdbx_seq_one_letter_code
_entity_poly.pdbx_strand_id
1 'polypeptide(L)'
;MNVAAVFFYLFSAIMIASAFMVIAARNPVHSVLFLILAFVNASGLFLLMGAEFLAMILVVVYVGAVAVLFLFVVMMLDVDFAELKQGFLQYLPIGSIIGIVVAIELLLVMLGFTQSDAALGAGASPIQANMSNTEALGLVLYTKYVYLFQASGLVLLTAMIGAIVLTLRHKPDVKRQVIEDQNARTRANAIEIKKAPSRAGV
;
A
#
# COMPACT_ATOMS: atom_id res chain seq x y z
N MET A 1 -17.96 -29.98 14.11
CA MET A 1 -17.26 -28.70 13.81
C MET A 1 -17.90 -28.08 12.57
N ASN A 2 -18.35 -26.84 12.66
CA ASN A 2 -18.89 -26.17 11.48
C ASN A 2 -17.76 -25.95 10.47
N VAL A 3 -18.03 -26.16 9.18
CA VAL A 3 -17.05 -25.96 8.09
C VAL A 3 -16.41 -24.58 8.17
N ALA A 4 -17.20 -23.55 8.47
CA ALA A 4 -16.70 -22.18 8.67
C ALA A 4 -15.64 -22.07 9.78
N ALA A 5 -15.81 -22.79 10.89
CA ALA A 5 -14.81 -22.78 11.97
C ALA A 5 -13.48 -23.41 11.55
N VAL A 6 -13.51 -24.46 10.72
CA VAL A 6 -12.28 -25.08 10.18
C VAL A 6 -11.52 -24.07 9.32
N PHE A 7 -12.20 -23.39 8.39
CA PHE A 7 -11.58 -22.37 7.56
C PHE A 7 -11.10 -21.17 8.37
N PHE A 8 -11.83 -20.77 9.40
CA PHE A 8 -11.39 -19.70 10.30
C PHE A 8 -10.04 -20.01 10.95
N TYR A 9 -9.90 -21.20 11.58
CA TYR A 9 -8.64 -21.59 12.20
C TYR A 9 -7.52 -21.78 11.19
N LEU A 10 -7.83 -22.31 9.99
CA LEU A 10 -6.85 -22.48 8.92
C LEU A 10 -6.29 -21.12 8.46
N PHE A 11 -7.16 -20.19 8.07
CA PHE A 11 -6.73 -18.86 7.61
C PHE A 11 -6.03 -18.09 8.72
N SER A 12 -6.51 -18.14 9.96
CA SER A 12 -5.89 -17.47 11.10
C SER A 12 -4.49 -18.02 11.38
N ALA A 13 -4.31 -19.33 11.38
CA ALA A 13 -3.01 -19.97 11.62
C ALA A 13 -1.99 -19.61 10.54
N ILE A 14 -2.40 -19.67 9.25
CA ILE A 14 -1.52 -19.32 8.12
C ILE A 14 -1.20 -17.83 8.17
N MET A 15 -2.16 -16.96 8.47
CA MET A 15 -1.97 -15.52 8.57
C MET A 15 -0.95 -15.17 9.65
N ILE A 16 -1.10 -15.72 10.87
CA ILE A 16 -0.18 -15.48 11.99
C ILE A 16 1.22 -16.01 11.67
N ALA A 17 1.32 -17.22 11.15
CA ALA A 17 2.59 -17.81 10.74
C ALA A 17 3.28 -16.96 9.66
N SER A 18 2.53 -16.51 8.65
CA SER A 18 3.04 -15.66 7.59
C SER A 18 3.49 -14.31 8.13
N ALA A 19 2.71 -13.66 9.01
CA ALA A 19 3.08 -12.40 9.65
C ALA A 19 4.38 -12.52 10.46
N PHE A 20 4.58 -13.62 11.17
CA PHE A 20 5.84 -13.92 11.84
C PHE A 20 7.00 -14.05 10.83
N MET A 21 6.77 -14.77 9.73
CA MET A 21 7.78 -14.95 8.68
C MET A 21 8.15 -13.68 7.93
N VAL A 22 7.24 -12.69 7.85
CA VAL A 22 7.58 -11.35 7.30
C VAL A 22 8.74 -10.72 8.06
N ILE A 23 8.77 -10.87 9.38
CA ILE A 23 9.83 -10.30 10.24
C ILE A 23 11.06 -11.20 10.29
N ALA A 24 10.86 -12.52 10.34
CA ALA A 24 11.91 -13.51 10.54
C ALA A 24 12.71 -13.83 9.26
N ALA A 25 12.16 -13.59 8.07
CA ALA A 25 12.81 -13.92 6.82
C ALA A 25 14.09 -13.09 6.61
N ARG A 26 15.15 -13.77 6.19
CA ARG A 26 16.47 -13.14 5.94
C ARG A 26 16.50 -12.37 4.62
N ASN A 27 15.72 -12.81 3.65
CA ASN A 27 15.64 -12.21 2.33
C ASN A 27 14.36 -11.35 2.29
N PRO A 28 14.47 -10.03 2.03
CA PRO A 28 13.32 -9.13 2.02
C PRO A 28 12.31 -9.46 0.91
N VAL A 29 12.73 -10.10 -0.18
CA VAL A 29 11.81 -10.60 -1.20
C VAL A 29 10.89 -11.68 -0.62
N HIS A 30 11.44 -12.60 0.17
CA HIS A 30 10.62 -13.61 0.88
C HIS A 30 9.70 -12.96 1.92
N SER A 31 10.16 -11.90 2.63
CA SER A 31 9.31 -11.15 3.56
C SER A 31 8.07 -10.60 2.86
N VAL A 32 8.23 -9.99 1.69
CA VAL A 32 7.10 -9.48 0.92
C VAL A 32 6.18 -10.59 0.43
N LEU A 33 6.71 -11.74 0.02
CA LEU A 33 5.89 -12.89 -0.37
C LEU A 33 5.05 -13.42 0.81
N PHE A 34 5.62 -13.48 2.02
CA PHE A 34 4.88 -13.81 3.22
C PHE A 34 3.84 -12.76 3.59
N LEU A 35 4.12 -11.47 3.34
CA LEU A 35 3.16 -10.38 3.51
C LEU A 35 1.95 -10.55 2.58
N ILE A 36 2.19 -10.90 1.31
CA ILE A 36 1.12 -11.23 0.35
C ILE A 36 0.27 -12.39 0.88
N LEU A 37 0.91 -13.46 1.34
CA LEU A 37 0.22 -14.62 1.88
C LEU A 37 -0.61 -14.25 3.11
N ALA A 38 -0.10 -13.38 4.01
CA ALA A 38 -0.84 -12.89 5.16
C ALA A 38 -2.10 -12.12 4.75
N PHE A 39 -1.99 -11.21 3.77
CA PHE A 39 -3.14 -10.43 3.29
C PHE A 39 -4.18 -11.29 2.58
N VAL A 40 -3.79 -12.29 1.80
CA VAL A 40 -4.73 -13.22 1.16
C VAL A 40 -5.53 -14.00 2.21
N ASN A 41 -4.87 -14.48 3.26
CA ASN A 41 -5.55 -15.17 4.35
C ASN A 41 -6.45 -14.23 5.17
N ALA A 42 -6.02 -12.99 5.41
CA ALA A 42 -6.85 -11.96 6.05
C ALA A 42 -8.11 -11.67 5.22
N SER A 43 -7.99 -11.59 3.89
CA SER A 43 -9.14 -11.45 3.00
C SER A 43 -10.12 -12.64 3.13
N GLY A 44 -9.60 -13.86 3.25
CA GLY A 44 -10.42 -15.05 3.53
C GLY A 44 -11.20 -14.94 4.85
N LEU A 45 -10.57 -14.39 5.91
CA LEU A 45 -11.25 -14.13 7.19
C LEU A 45 -12.36 -13.07 7.03
N PHE A 46 -12.14 -12.00 6.27
CA PHE A 46 -13.18 -11.01 5.99
C PHE A 46 -14.36 -11.60 5.22
N LEU A 47 -14.11 -12.51 4.26
CA LEU A 47 -15.19 -13.23 3.57
C LEU A 47 -16.01 -14.09 4.54
N LEU A 48 -15.36 -14.78 5.48
CA LEU A 48 -16.06 -15.56 6.50
C LEU A 48 -16.93 -14.71 7.43
N MET A 49 -16.57 -13.44 7.63
CA MET A 49 -17.36 -12.47 8.41
C MET A 49 -18.47 -11.78 7.58
N GLY A 50 -18.62 -12.09 6.29
CA GLY A 50 -19.56 -11.42 5.40
C GLY A 50 -19.14 -10.02 4.96
N ALA A 51 -17.88 -9.63 5.19
CA ALA A 51 -17.32 -8.33 4.79
C ALA A 51 -16.70 -8.42 3.38
N GLU A 52 -17.50 -8.76 2.39
CA GLU A 52 -17.06 -9.04 1.01
C GLU A 52 -16.33 -7.87 0.37
N PHE A 53 -16.87 -6.65 0.52
CA PHE A 53 -16.25 -5.45 -0.04
C PHE A 53 -14.86 -5.19 0.53
N LEU A 54 -14.70 -5.35 1.85
CA LEU A 54 -13.42 -5.15 2.52
C LEU A 54 -12.40 -6.22 2.11
N ALA A 55 -12.85 -7.47 1.96
CA ALA A 55 -12.02 -8.57 1.47
C ALA A 55 -11.48 -8.28 0.06
N MET A 56 -12.33 -7.81 -0.84
CA MET A 56 -11.93 -7.49 -2.22
C MET A 56 -10.97 -6.29 -2.28
N ILE A 57 -11.19 -5.24 -1.48
CA ILE A 57 -10.25 -4.12 -1.38
C ILE A 57 -8.88 -4.60 -0.89
N LEU A 58 -8.85 -5.47 0.11
CA LEU A 58 -7.59 -6.00 0.64
C LEU A 58 -6.78 -6.73 -0.45
N VAL A 59 -7.44 -7.54 -1.28
CA VAL A 59 -6.76 -8.24 -2.38
C VAL A 59 -6.34 -7.27 -3.48
N VAL A 60 -7.24 -6.41 -3.95
CA VAL A 60 -6.96 -5.55 -5.10
C VAL A 60 -5.94 -4.47 -4.76
N VAL A 61 -6.08 -3.80 -3.63
CA VAL A 61 -5.23 -2.66 -3.25
C VAL A 61 -3.99 -3.12 -2.50
N TYR A 62 -4.15 -3.90 -1.40
CA TYR A 62 -2.99 -4.27 -0.58
C TYR A 62 -2.11 -5.32 -1.24
N VAL A 63 -2.71 -6.37 -1.82
CA VAL A 63 -1.92 -7.38 -2.53
C VAL A 63 -1.55 -6.88 -3.93
N GLY A 64 -2.51 -6.40 -4.71
CA GLY A 64 -2.31 -6.05 -6.12
C GLY A 64 -1.48 -4.79 -6.34
N ALA A 65 -1.62 -3.75 -5.52
CA ALA A 65 -0.89 -2.51 -5.68
C ALA A 65 0.27 -2.37 -4.70
N VAL A 66 0.00 -2.43 -3.38
CA VAL A 66 0.98 -2.08 -2.35
C VAL A 66 2.06 -3.15 -2.21
N ALA A 67 1.69 -4.41 -2.03
CA ALA A 67 2.67 -5.48 -1.82
C ALA A 67 3.51 -5.75 -3.09
N VAL A 68 2.90 -5.65 -4.28
CA VAL A 68 3.63 -5.75 -5.55
C VAL A 68 4.60 -4.57 -5.72
N LEU A 69 4.19 -3.34 -5.35
CA LEU A 69 5.09 -2.19 -5.34
C LEU A 69 6.29 -2.44 -4.40
N PHE A 70 6.06 -2.94 -3.18
CA PHE A 70 7.13 -3.30 -2.27
C PHE A 70 8.05 -4.37 -2.86
N LEU A 71 7.50 -5.36 -3.53
CA LEU A 71 8.28 -6.41 -4.19
C LEU A 71 9.24 -5.82 -5.24
N PHE A 72 8.74 -4.92 -6.09
CA PHE A 72 9.57 -4.23 -7.07
C PHE A 72 10.64 -3.36 -6.43
N VAL A 73 10.29 -2.57 -5.42
CA VAL A 73 11.24 -1.69 -4.73
C VAL A 73 12.35 -2.51 -4.09
N VAL A 74 12.01 -3.57 -3.36
CA VAL A 74 12.99 -4.43 -2.67
C VAL A 74 13.89 -5.18 -3.66
N MET A 75 13.34 -5.58 -4.80
CA MET A 75 14.12 -6.26 -5.85
C MET A 75 15.08 -5.28 -6.59
N MET A 76 14.73 -3.99 -6.66
CA MET A 76 15.55 -2.96 -7.31
C MET A 76 16.59 -2.34 -6.35
N LEU A 77 16.41 -2.48 -5.04
CA LEU A 77 17.36 -2.00 -4.05
C LEU A 77 18.51 -3.01 -3.92
N ASP A 78 19.70 -2.58 -4.31
CA ASP A 78 20.94 -3.30 -4.03
C ASP A 78 21.38 -3.01 -2.59
N VAL A 79 20.79 -3.74 -1.63
CA VAL A 79 21.05 -3.56 -0.20
C VAL A 79 21.99 -4.67 0.29
N ASP A 80 23.10 -4.28 0.90
CA ASP A 80 23.99 -5.23 1.57
C ASP A 80 23.38 -5.67 2.91
N PHE A 81 22.80 -6.88 2.91
CA PHE A 81 22.15 -7.46 4.08
C PHE A 81 23.12 -7.80 5.23
N ALA A 82 24.41 -7.82 4.97
CA ALA A 82 25.42 -8.05 6.00
C ALA A 82 25.54 -6.83 6.93
N GLU A 83 25.46 -5.62 6.38
CA GLU A 83 25.49 -4.38 7.16
C GLU A 83 24.24 -4.19 8.02
N LEU A 84 23.05 -4.57 7.54
CA LEU A 84 21.78 -4.43 8.27
C LEU A 84 21.74 -5.27 9.56
N LYS A 85 22.55 -6.29 9.69
CA LYS A 85 22.64 -7.13 10.88
C LYS A 85 23.58 -6.60 11.94
N GLN A 86 24.41 -5.62 11.59
CA GLN A 86 25.34 -5.01 12.53
C GLN A 86 24.56 -4.07 13.47
N GLY A 87 24.40 -4.47 14.74
CA GLY A 87 23.71 -3.68 15.75
C GLY A 87 22.39 -4.26 16.26
N PHE A 88 21.89 -5.37 15.71
CA PHE A 88 20.65 -6.00 16.17
C PHE A 88 20.66 -6.27 17.69
N LEU A 89 21.76 -6.81 18.23
CA LEU A 89 21.92 -7.07 19.66
C LEU A 89 21.94 -5.81 20.51
N GLN A 90 22.41 -4.69 19.97
CA GLN A 90 22.50 -3.42 20.67
C GLN A 90 21.11 -2.77 20.87
N TYR A 91 20.22 -2.91 19.90
CA TYR A 91 18.87 -2.33 19.95
C TYR A 91 17.81 -3.28 20.51
N LEU A 92 18.14 -4.57 20.66
CA LEU A 92 17.22 -5.59 21.14
C LEU A 92 16.59 -5.27 22.51
N PRO A 93 17.32 -4.75 23.52
CA PRO A 93 16.69 -4.45 24.82
C PRO A 93 15.64 -3.34 24.72
N ILE A 94 15.94 -2.27 24.00
CA ILE A 94 15.02 -1.13 23.83
C ILE A 94 13.83 -1.55 22.97
N GLY A 95 14.07 -2.25 21.87
CA GLY A 95 13.02 -2.76 20.98
C GLY A 95 12.09 -3.75 21.66
N SER A 96 12.61 -4.62 22.54
CA SER A 96 11.78 -5.57 23.29
C SER A 96 10.88 -4.86 24.31
N ILE A 97 11.38 -3.84 25.02
CA ILE A 97 10.58 -3.05 25.96
C ILE A 97 9.41 -2.38 25.22
N ILE A 98 9.70 -1.70 24.11
CA ILE A 98 8.67 -1.04 23.30
C ILE A 98 7.66 -2.07 22.78
N GLY A 99 8.12 -3.21 22.28
CA GLY A 99 7.26 -4.28 21.79
C GLY A 99 6.33 -4.85 22.88
N ILE A 100 6.84 -5.05 24.09
CA ILE A 100 6.06 -5.50 25.24
C ILE A 100 5.00 -4.48 25.64
N VAL A 101 5.37 -3.18 25.71
CA VAL A 101 4.42 -2.10 26.03
C VAL A 101 3.26 -2.09 25.03
N VAL A 102 3.57 -2.08 23.72
CA VAL A 102 2.55 -2.11 22.66
C VAL A 102 1.69 -3.37 22.74
N ALA A 103 2.30 -4.54 23.02
CA ALA A 103 1.55 -5.78 23.17
C ALA A 103 0.58 -5.73 24.36
N ILE A 104 1.01 -5.18 25.50
CA ILE A 104 0.15 -5.00 26.69
C ILE A 104 -0.99 -4.03 26.37
N GLU A 105 -0.72 -2.89 25.71
CA GLU A 105 -1.75 -1.93 25.32
C GLU A 105 -2.81 -2.59 24.43
N LEU A 106 -2.38 -3.33 23.39
CA LEU A 106 -3.30 -4.04 22.51
C LEU A 106 -4.14 -5.09 23.25
N LEU A 107 -3.53 -5.85 24.17
CA LEU A 107 -4.25 -6.82 25.00
C LEU A 107 -5.29 -6.13 25.89
N LEU A 108 -4.95 -5.02 26.53
CA LEU A 108 -5.89 -4.27 27.37
C LEU A 108 -7.06 -3.70 26.56
N VAL A 109 -6.80 -3.19 25.36
CA VAL A 109 -7.85 -2.71 24.45
C VAL A 109 -8.76 -3.88 24.04
N MET A 110 -8.21 -5.03 23.67
CA MET A 110 -9.01 -6.21 23.33
C MET A 110 -9.88 -6.68 24.49
N LEU A 111 -9.32 -6.76 25.70
CA LEU A 111 -10.07 -7.16 26.89
C LEU A 111 -11.17 -6.16 27.23
N GLY A 112 -10.88 -4.86 27.14
CA GLY A 112 -11.87 -3.80 27.37
C GLY A 112 -12.98 -3.81 26.32
N PHE A 113 -12.64 -4.07 25.06
CA PHE A 113 -13.60 -4.15 23.96
C PHE A 113 -14.56 -5.33 24.11
N THR A 114 -14.07 -6.50 24.50
CA THR A 114 -14.92 -7.71 24.69
C THR A 114 -15.89 -7.59 25.86
N GLN A 115 -15.63 -6.70 26.81
CA GLN A 115 -16.48 -6.49 27.99
C GLN A 115 -17.47 -5.30 27.84
N SER A 116 -17.39 -4.55 26.75
CA SER A 116 -18.28 -3.42 26.55
C SER A 116 -19.55 -3.85 25.80
N ASP A 117 -20.73 -3.51 26.34
CA ASP A 117 -22.02 -3.71 25.66
C ASP A 117 -22.07 -3.00 24.31
N ALA A 118 -21.28 -1.96 24.11
CA ALA A 118 -21.12 -1.25 22.84
C ALA A 118 -20.48 -2.12 21.74
N ALA A 119 -19.68 -3.11 22.08
CA ALA A 119 -19.10 -4.06 21.12
C ALA A 119 -20.12 -5.09 20.62
N LEU A 120 -21.12 -5.38 21.45
CA LEU A 120 -22.23 -6.29 21.14
C LEU A 120 -23.43 -5.56 20.53
N GLY A 121 -23.48 -4.23 20.67
CA GLY A 121 -24.56 -3.39 20.21
C GLY A 121 -24.37 -2.95 18.78
N ALA A 122 -25.05 -3.59 17.88
CA ALA A 122 -25.50 -3.11 16.59
C ALA A 122 -24.61 -2.02 15.95
N GLY A 123 -24.00 -2.33 14.86
CA GLY A 123 -23.38 -1.33 14.02
C GLY A 123 -24.28 -0.11 13.84
N ALA A 124 -23.70 1.08 13.80
CA ALA A 124 -24.43 2.34 13.65
C ALA A 124 -25.35 2.39 12.40
N SER A 125 -25.25 1.37 11.56
CA SER A 125 -26.06 1.18 10.34
C SER A 125 -26.14 -0.32 10.03
N PRO A 126 -27.13 -1.04 10.61
CA PRO A 126 -27.30 -2.47 10.36
C PRO A 126 -27.63 -2.73 8.89
N ILE A 127 -27.03 -3.77 8.31
CA ILE A 127 -27.29 -4.19 6.94
C ILE A 127 -28.69 -4.81 6.87
N GLN A 128 -29.53 -4.35 5.94
CA GLN A 128 -30.87 -4.91 5.72
C GLN A 128 -30.74 -6.30 5.07
N ALA A 129 -31.63 -7.22 5.47
CA ALA A 129 -31.56 -8.63 5.07
C ALA A 129 -31.58 -8.92 3.55
N ASN A 130 -32.08 -7.96 2.75
CA ASN A 130 -32.23 -8.11 1.29
C ASN A 130 -31.19 -7.28 0.48
N MET A 131 -30.14 -6.81 1.11
CA MET A 131 -29.16 -5.91 0.49
C MET A 131 -27.77 -6.54 0.53
N SER A 132 -26.99 -6.42 -0.54
CA SER A 132 -25.60 -6.89 -0.55
C SER A 132 -24.72 -6.02 0.36
N ASN A 133 -23.63 -6.60 0.88
CA ASN A 133 -22.67 -5.85 1.72
C ASN A 133 -22.12 -4.60 1.00
N THR A 134 -21.81 -4.70 -0.28
CA THR A 134 -21.30 -3.59 -1.10
C THR A 134 -22.31 -2.48 -1.25
N GLU A 135 -23.57 -2.80 -1.50
CA GLU A 135 -24.65 -1.82 -1.66
C GLU A 135 -24.95 -1.11 -0.35
N ALA A 136 -25.04 -1.83 0.76
CA ALA A 136 -25.25 -1.27 2.09
C ALA A 136 -24.13 -0.30 2.49
N LEU A 137 -22.88 -0.67 2.24
CA LEU A 137 -21.74 0.22 2.48
C LEU A 137 -21.77 1.45 1.58
N GLY A 138 -22.09 1.27 0.30
CA GLY A 138 -22.19 2.38 -0.66
C GLY A 138 -23.21 3.42 -0.22
N LEU A 139 -24.42 2.99 0.18
CA LEU A 139 -25.45 3.89 0.67
C LEU A 139 -24.98 4.72 1.88
N VAL A 140 -24.34 4.11 2.85
CA VAL A 140 -23.88 4.80 4.05
C VAL A 140 -22.69 5.72 3.75
N LEU A 141 -21.74 5.27 2.92
CA LEU A 141 -20.52 5.99 2.60
C LEU A 141 -20.79 7.27 1.79
N TYR A 142 -21.68 7.19 0.79
CA TYR A 142 -21.97 8.31 -0.10
C TYR A 142 -23.08 9.23 0.40
N THR A 143 -23.73 8.92 1.53
CA THR A 143 -24.77 9.79 2.15
C THR A 143 -24.30 10.29 3.50
N LYS A 144 -24.30 9.43 4.52
CA LYS A 144 -23.99 9.78 5.90
C LYS A 144 -22.54 10.20 6.12
N TYR A 145 -21.59 9.53 5.44
CA TYR A 145 -20.14 9.73 5.60
C TYR A 145 -19.48 10.37 4.37
N VAL A 146 -20.25 11.04 3.51
CA VAL A 146 -19.74 11.68 2.28
C VAL A 146 -18.61 12.67 2.57
N TYR A 147 -18.68 13.40 3.67
CA TYR A 147 -17.61 14.33 4.06
C TYR A 147 -16.28 13.63 4.32
N LEU A 148 -16.29 12.53 5.08
CA LEU A 148 -15.10 11.74 5.34
C LEU A 148 -14.58 11.04 4.09
N PHE A 149 -15.48 10.61 3.21
CA PHE A 149 -15.11 10.06 1.91
C PHE A 149 -14.37 11.09 1.05
N GLN A 150 -14.88 12.32 0.96
CA GLN A 150 -14.20 13.41 0.22
C GLN A 150 -12.86 13.79 0.86
N ALA A 151 -12.78 13.83 2.18
CA ALA A 151 -11.54 14.10 2.90
C ALA A 151 -10.46 13.04 2.60
N SER A 152 -10.86 11.76 2.54
CA SER A 152 -9.93 10.67 2.16
C SER A 152 -9.42 10.83 0.72
N GLY A 153 -10.28 11.28 -0.21
CA GLY A 153 -9.88 11.60 -1.58
C GLY A 153 -8.84 12.72 -1.66
N LEU A 154 -8.96 13.77 -0.84
CA LEU A 154 -7.97 14.84 -0.75
C LEU A 154 -6.63 14.35 -0.18
N VAL A 155 -6.65 13.46 0.80
CA VAL A 155 -5.44 12.82 1.33
C VAL A 155 -4.73 12.01 0.24
N LEU A 156 -5.46 11.21 -0.53
CA LEU A 156 -4.91 10.45 -1.66
C LEU A 156 -4.35 11.36 -2.75
N LEU A 157 -5.03 12.44 -3.08
CA LEU A 157 -4.54 13.44 -4.04
C LEU A 157 -3.22 14.06 -3.57
N THR A 158 -3.13 14.44 -2.30
CA THR A 158 -1.90 15.00 -1.72
C THR A 158 -0.75 13.98 -1.75
N ALA A 159 -1.02 12.72 -1.42
CA ALA A 159 -0.04 11.64 -1.50
C ALA A 159 0.46 11.42 -2.93
N MET A 160 -0.44 11.44 -3.91
CA MET A 160 -0.10 11.30 -5.32
C MET A 160 0.77 12.47 -5.83
N ILE A 161 0.40 13.70 -5.51
CA ILE A 161 1.19 14.89 -5.85
C ILE A 161 2.57 14.81 -5.20
N GLY A 162 2.64 14.46 -3.92
CA GLY A 162 3.89 14.27 -3.19
C GLY A 162 4.80 13.23 -3.84
N ALA A 163 4.26 12.08 -4.20
CA ALA A 163 5.00 11.01 -4.87
C ALA A 163 5.59 11.48 -6.22
N ILE A 164 4.80 12.19 -7.02
CA ILE A 164 5.25 12.69 -8.33
C ILE A 164 6.32 13.78 -8.17
N VAL A 165 6.09 14.75 -7.29
CA VAL A 165 7.01 15.90 -7.11
C VAL A 165 8.35 15.44 -6.52
N LEU A 166 8.34 14.55 -5.54
CA LEU A 166 9.57 14.06 -4.89
C LEU A 166 10.42 13.16 -5.81
N THR A 167 9.78 12.45 -6.74
CA THR A 167 10.50 11.58 -7.69
C THR A 167 10.89 12.27 -8.98
N LEU A 168 10.41 13.50 -9.21
CA LEU A 168 10.64 14.26 -10.42
C LEU A 168 12.12 14.70 -10.51
N ARG A 169 12.85 14.12 -11.45
CA ARG A 169 14.24 14.51 -11.75
C ARG A 169 14.29 15.27 -13.08
N HIS A 170 14.75 16.51 -13.02
CA HIS A 170 15.08 17.27 -14.21
C HIS A 170 16.56 17.06 -14.55
N LYS A 171 16.83 16.56 -15.76
CA LYS A 171 18.21 16.51 -16.28
C LYS A 171 18.60 17.91 -16.72
N PRO A 172 19.70 18.52 -16.19
CA PRO A 172 20.09 19.89 -16.53
C PRO A 172 20.55 20.04 -18.00
N ASP A 173 21.12 18.98 -18.59
CA ASP A 173 21.75 19.05 -19.93
C ASP A 173 20.83 18.64 -21.09
N VAL A 174 19.53 18.51 -20.85
CA VAL A 174 18.57 18.16 -21.91
C VAL A 174 18.04 19.43 -22.58
N LYS A 175 18.27 19.55 -23.89
CA LYS A 175 17.62 20.58 -24.69
C LYS A 175 16.09 20.39 -24.67
N ARG A 176 15.40 21.28 -23.98
CA ARG A 176 13.92 21.23 -23.92
C ARG A 176 13.37 21.94 -25.17
N GLN A 177 12.28 21.37 -25.67
CA GLN A 177 11.51 22.00 -26.72
C GLN A 177 10.81 23.25 -26.17
N VAL A 178 10.95 24.37 -26.90
CA VAL A 178 10.15 25.58 -26.67
C VAL A 178 9.10 25.60 -27.77
N ILE A 179 7.87 25.28 -27.42
CA ILE A 179 6.76 25.10 -28.37
C ILE A 179 6.48 26.41 -29.12
N GLU A 180 6.61 27.57 -28.45
CA GLU A 180 6.43 28.88 -29.03
C GLU A 180 7.44 29.13 -30.18
N ASP A 181 8.73 28.83 -29.94
CA ASP A 181 9.78 29.00 -30.96
C ASP A 181 9.60 28.05 -32.13
N GLN A 182 9.10 26.84 -31.87
CA GLN A 182 8.83 25.87 -32.94
C GLN A 182 7.65 26.29 -33.82
N ASN A 183 6.60 26.83 -33.21
CA ASN A 183 5.42 27.31 -33.94
C ASN A 183 5.67 28.64 -34.64
N ALA A 184 6.59 29.47 -34.13
CA ALA A 184 6.98 30.74 -34.74
C ALA A 184 7.95 30.57 -35.92
N ARG A 185 8.38 29.35 -36.25
CA ARG A 185 9.27 29.09 -37.38
C ARG A 185 8.60 29.42 -38.70
N THR A 186 9.25 30.31 -39.44
CA THR A 186 8.88 30.68 -40.79
C THR A 186 9.89 30.11 -41.80
N ARG A 187 9.57 30.14 -43.09
CA ARG A 187 10.46 29.65 -44.14
C ARG A 187 11.82 30.36 -44.17
N ALA A 188 11.89 31.61 -43.69
CA ALA A 188 13.11 32.41 -43.63
C ALA A 188 14.05 32.02 -42.49
N ASN A 189 13.54 31.55 -41.34
CA ASN A 189 14.34 31.19 -40.17
C ASN A 189 14.46 29.68 -39.95
N ALA A 190 13.83 28.85 -40.80
CA ALA A 190 13.89 27.40 -40.70
C ALA A 190 15.15 26.77 -41.33
N ILE A 191 15.83 27.51 -42.21
CA ILE A 191 17.00 27.05 -43.00
C ILE A 191 18.18 27.98 -42.79
N GLU A 192 19.28 27.45 -42.27
CA GLU A 192 20.56 28.15 -42.18
C GLU A 192 21.52 27.59 -43.24
N ILE A 193 21.96 28.41 -44.16
CA ILE A 193 22.94 28.00 -45.19
C ILE A 193 24.35 28.20 -44.63
N LYS A 194 25.03 27.10 -44.29
CA LYS A 194 26.44 27.11 -43.87
C LYS A 194 27.36 26.77 -45.04
N LYS A 195 28.37 27.61 -45.25
CA LYS A 195 29.46 27.30 -46.19
C LYS A 195 30.36 26.24 -45.56
N ALA A 196 30.27 25.02 -46.02
CA ALA A 196 31.21 23.98 -45.66
C ALA A 196 32.34 23.92 -46.67
N PRO A 197 33.62 23.88 -46.23
CA PRO A 197 34.77 23.71 -47.16
C PRO A 197 34.64 22.35 -47.84
N SER A 198 34.81 22.33 -49.15
CA SER A 198 34.77 21.10 -49.93
C SER A 198 35.91 20.18 -49.49
N ARG A 199 35.62 18.89 -49.25
CA ARG A 199 36.51 17.84 -48.77
C ARG A 199 36.78 17.82 -47.23
N ALA A 200 36.05 18.52 -46.38
CA ALA A 200 36.25 18.52 -44.93
C ALA A 200 35.57 17.39 -44.20
N GLY A 201 34.89 16.48 -44.87
CA GLY A 201 34.10 15.40 -44.23
C GLY A 201 33.00 16.00 -43.33
N VAL A 202 31.84 15.39 -43.27
CA VAL A 202 30.78 15.76 -42.33
C VAL A 202 31.01 15.06 -41.01
#